data_adcdb1797ef496c5771ad6f969736174
#
_entry.id   adcdb1797ef496c5771ad6f969736174
#
_cell.length_a   1.000
_cell.length_b   1.000
_cell.length_c   1.000
_cell.angle_alpha   90.00
_cell.angle_beta   90.00
_cell.angle_gamma   90.00
#
_symmetry.space_group_name_H-M   'P 1'
#
loop_
_entity.id
_entity.type
_entity.pdbx_description
1 polymer ?
#
loop_
_entity_poly.entity_id
_entity_poly.type
_entity_poly.pdbx_seq_one_letter_code
_entity_poly.pdbx_strand_id
1 'polypeptide(L)'
;ASGILYTDTDLVGTAIAVKASSAVLYEAELDNTANAAASYFKVYNTAVGSVTVGTTVPDMVVMVPASVKITLVLPSGVTFGTALTVCATTAGGTAGSTGPTSDFAVKLVYV
;
A
#
# COMPACT_ATOMS: atom_id res chain seq x y z
N ALA A 1 -22.76 4.26 0.91
CA ALA A 1 -21.75 5.13 1.49
C ALA A 1 -20.79 5.60 0.41
N SER A 2 -20.26 6.80 0.56
CA SER A 2 -19.30 7.35 -0.38
C SER A 2 -17.89 6.88 -0.02
N GLY A 3 -17.07 6.62 -1.02
CA GLY A 3 -15.67 6.31 -0.82
C GLY A 3 -14.88 7.55 -0.38
N ILE A 4 -13.82 7.32 0.36
CA ILE A 4 -12.87 8.34 0.80
C ILE A 4 -11.60 8.17 -0.03
N LEU A 5 -11.06 9.26 -0.54
CA LEU A 5 -9.80 9.27 -1.29
C LEU A 5 -8.63 9.55 -0.35
N TYR A 6 -7.66 8.64 -0.36
CA TYR A 6 -6.37 8.83 0.29
C TYR A 6 -5.30 8.98 -0.78
N THR A 7 -4.48 10.01 -0.68
CA THR A 7 -3.40 10.28 -1.63
C THR A 7 -2.07 10.40 -0.90
N ASP A 8 -1.05 9.71 -1.41
CA ASP A 8 0.33 9.83 -0.95
C ASP A 8 1.23 9.86 -2.19
N THR A 9 1.99 10.94 -2.38
CA THR A 9 2.85 11.10 -3.54
C THR A 9 4.24 10.49 -3.36
N ASP A 10 4.56 10.01 -2.15
CA ASP A 10 5.88 9.45 -1.84
C ASP A 10 5.75 8.38 -0.75
N LEU A 11 5.07 7.29 -1.09
CA LEU A 11 4.94 6.16 -0.18
C LEU A 11 6.30 5.46 -0.05
N VAL A 12 6.74 5.25 1.18
CA VAL A 12 8.07 4.74 1.50
C VAL A 12 8.00 3.41 2.26
N GLY A 13 9.16 2.90 2.65
CA GLY A 13 9.26 1.64 3.39
C GLY A 13 8.80 1.69 4.85
N THR A 14 8.40 2.86 5.33
CA THR A 14 7.81 3.00 6.66
C THR A 14 6.29 2.91 6.57
N ALA A 15 5.67 2.13 7.45
CA ALA A 15 4.23 1.95 7.45
C ALA A 15 3.49 3.24 7.81
N ILE A 16 2.40 3.52 7.09
CA ILE A 16 1.52 4.67 7.31
C ILE A 16 0.09 4.20 7.50
N ALA A 17 -0.62 4.80 8.45
CA ALA A 17 -2.03 4.52 8.65
C ALA A 17 -2.87 5.28 7.61
N VAL A 18 -3.62 4.55 6.80
CA VAL A 18 -4.68 5.14 5.96
C VAL A 18 -5.95 5.31 6.80
N LYS A 19 -6.28 4.30 7.58
CA LYS A 19 -7.38 4.35 8.55
C LYS A 19 -7.00 3.53 9.77
N ALA A 20 -7.15 4.13 10.95
CA ALA A 20 -6.75 3.50 12.21
C ALA A 20 -7.79 2.51 12.77
N SER A 21 -8.88 2.30 12.05
CA SER A 21 -9.95 1.36 12.41
C SER A 21 -10.36 0.55 11.19
N SER A 22 -11.37 -0.29 11.33
CA SER A 22 -11.87 -1.12 10.23
C SER A 22 -12.11 -0.31 8.96
N ALA A 23 -11.67 -0.84 7.83
CA ALA A 23 -11.80 -0.20 6.52
C ALA A 23 -12.13 -1.22 5.44
N VAL A 24 -12.69 -0.73 4.34
CA VAL A 24 -12.89 -1.52 3.12
C VAL A 24 -12.18 -0.79 1.99
N LEU A 25 -11.26 -1.48 1.32
CA LEU A 25 -10.50 -0.93 0.20
C LEU A 25 -11.19 -1.32 -1.11
N TYR A 26 -11.49 -0.32 -1.96
CA TYR A 26 -12.18 -0.55 -3.24
C TYR A 26 -11.30 -0.31 -4.46
N GLU A 27 -10.30 0.55 -4.37
CA GLU A 27 -9.45 0.87 -5.50
C GLU A 27 -8.08 1.35 -5.04
N ALA A 28 -7.05 0.98 -5.81
CA ALA A 28 -5.69 1.45 -5.59
C ALA A 28 -5.07 1.81 -6.94
N GLU A 29 -4.75 3.09 -7.14
CA GLU A 29 -3.93 3.54 -8.25
C GLU A 29 -2.49 3.64 -7.77
N LEU A 30 -1.61 2.86 -8.39
CA LEU A 30 -0.22 2.69 -7.96
C LEU A 30 0.70 3.18 -9.07
N ASP A 31 1.40 4.28 -8.83
CA ASP A 31 2.23 4.96 -9.81
C ASP A 31 3.71 4.76 -9.49
N ASN A 32 4.37 3.89 -10.23
CA ASN A 32 5.80 3.58 -10.10
C ASN A 32 6.61 4.18 -11.25
N THR A 33 6.06 5.15 -11.97
CA THR A 33 6.69 5.70 -13.17
C THR A 33 8.01 6.42 -12.90
N ALA A 34 8.24 6.88 -11.67
CA ALA A 34 9.50 7.53 -11.27
C ALA A 34 10.62 6.55 -10.92
N ASN A 35 10.32 5.26 -10.81
CA ASN A 35 11.29 4.25 -10.39
C ASN A 35 11.71 3.35 -11.55
N ALA A 36 13.02 3.11 -11.67
CA ALA A 36 13.61 2.23 -12.68
C ALA A 36 13.58 0.75 -12.26
N ALA A 37 13.07 0.43 -11.08
CA ALA A 37 12.94 -0.93 -10.57
C ALA A 37 11.51 -1.17 -10.10
N ALA A 38 11.11 -2.43 -10.04
CA ALA A 38 9.80 -2.80 -9.51
C ALA A 38 9.65 -2.36 -8.06
N SER A 39 8.45 -1.96 -7.68
CA SER A 39 8.08 -1.65 -6.30
C SER A 39 6.92 -2.52 -5.87
N TYR A 40 6.81 -2.75 -4.58
CA TYR A 40 5.77 -3.60 -4.00
C TYR A 40 4.94 -2.79 -3.02
N PHE A 41 3.66 -2.69 -3.31
CA PHE A 41 2.68 -2.04 -2.44
C PHE A 41 2.20 -3.07 -1.43
N LYS A 42 2.47 -2.83 -0.15
CA LYS A 42 2.14 -3.76 0.94
C LYS A 42 1.03 -3.18 1.80
N VAL A 43 0.04 -3.99 2.09
CA VAL A 43 -1.13 -3.62 2.88
C VAL A 43 -1.23 -4.53 4.09
N TYR A 44 -1.47 -3.94 5.24
CA TYR A 44 -1.53 -4.64 6.53
C TYR A 44 -2.89 -4.39 7.19
N ASN A 45 -3.54 -5.47 7.63
CA ASN A 45 -4.72 -5.40 8.48
C ASN A 45 -4.29 -5.32 9.95
N THR A 46 -3.52 -4.29 10.25
CA THR A 46 -2.87 -4.12 11.56
C THR A 46 -2.71 -2.65 11.84
N ALA A 47 -2.92 -2.21 13.07
CA ALA A 47 -2.68 -0.83 13.48
C ALA A 47 -1.21 -0.45 13.21
N VAL A 48 -0.98 0.78 12.74
CA VAL A 48 0.34 1.23 12.30
C VAL A 48 1.42 1.05 13.38
N GLY A 49 1.08 1.26 14.64
CA GLY A 49 2.01 1.09 15.76
C GLY A 49 2.43 -0.37 16.00
N SER A 50 1.71 -1.33 15.45
CA SER A 50 2.01 -2.76 15.56
C SER A 50 2.61 -3.33 14.28
N VAL A 51 2.84 -2.52 13.25
CA VAL A 51 3.47 -2.94 12.00
C VAL A 51 4.96 -2.64 12.08
N THR A 52 5.78 -3.67 11.92
CA THR A 52 7.23 -3.54 11.71
C THR A 52 7.52 -4.05 10.32
N VAL A 53 7.77 -3.15 9.37
CA VAL A 53 8.12 -3.52 8.00
C VAL A 53 9.41 -4.33 8.03
N GLY A 54 9.39 -5.47 7.37
CA GLY A 54 10.50 -6.43 7.43
C GLY A 54 10.25 -7.61 8.37
N THR A 55 9.28 -7.50 9.26
CA THR A 55 8.93 -8.55 10.24
C THR A 55 7.46 -8.92 10.19
N THR A 56 6.55 -7.94 10.18
CA THR A 56 5.11 -8.17 10.10
C THR A 56 4.76 -8.68 8.70
N VAL A 57 4.01 -9.78 8.63
CA VAL A 57 3.57 -10.33 7.35
C VAL A 57 2.47 -9.45 6.77
N PRO A 58 2.63 -8.92 5.56
CA PRO A 58 1.57 -8.15 4.91
C PRO A 58 0.40 -9.05 4.54
N ASP A 59 -0.81 -8.50 4.64
CA ASP A 59 -2.03 -9.21 4.25
C ASP A 59 -2.26 -9.17 2.74
N MET A 60 -1.73 -8.16 2.06
CA MET A 60 -1.79 -8.05 0.61
C MET A 60 -0.49 -7.42 0.09
N VAL A 61 0.02 -7.97 -1.01
CA VAL A 61 1.20 -7.43 -1.71
C VAL A 61 0.87 -7.30 -3.18
N VAL A 62 1.09 -6.11 -3.74
CA VAL A 62 0.87 -5.86 -5.17
C VAL A 62 2.20 -5.41 -5.78
N MET A 63 2.70 -6.18 -6.76
CA MET A 63 3.89 -5.82 -7.51
C MET A 63 3.53 -4.82 -8.60
N VAL A 64 4.26 -3.71 -8.64
CA VAL A 64 4.15 -2.72 -9.71
C VAL A 64 5.46 -2.71 -10.48
N PRO A 65 5.46 -3.09 -11.77
CA PRO A 65 6.69 -3.12 -12.56
C PRO A 65 7.37 -1.75 -12.64
N ALA A 66 8.65 -1.77 -13.00
CA ALA A 66 9.43 -0.56 -13.19
C ALA A 66 8.77 0.37 -14.21
N SER A 67 8.74 1.65 -13.92
CA SER A 67 8.29 2.71 -14.83
C SER A 67 6.84 2.57 -15.30
N VAL A 68 5.99 1.92 -14.50
CA VAL A 68 4.59 1.63 -14.87
C VAL A 68 3.64 2.17 -13.81
N LYS A 69 2.45 2.57 -14.24
CA LYS A 69 1.32 2.89 -13.35
C LYS A 69 0.23 1.85 -13.59
N ILE A 70 -0.30 1.28 -12.51
CA ILE A 70 -1.41 0.34 -12.58
C ILE A 70 -2.57 0.81 -11.70
N THR A 71 -3.77 0.36 -12.04
CA THR A 71 -4.96 0.56 -11.21
C THR A 71 -5.53 -0.80 -10.83
N LEU A 72 -5.63 -1.03 -9.52
CA LEU A 72 -6.24 -2.24 -8.98
C LEU A 72 -7.66 -1.88 -8.55
N VAL A 73 -8.64 -2.56 -9.15
CA VAL A 73 -10.05 -2.36 -8.82
C VAL A 73 -10.56 -3.58 -8.06
N LEU A 74 -11.19 -3.34 -6.93
CA LEU A 74 -11.75 -4.37 -6.06
C LEU A 74 -13.27 -4.14 -5.95
N PRO A 75 -14.07 -4.63 -6.92
CA PRO A 75 -15.49 -4.23 -7.05
C PRO A 75 -16.33 -4.52 -5.81
N SER A 76 -16.03 -5.61 -5.11
CA SER A 76 -16.75 -5.97 -3.86
C SER A 76 -16.04 -5.45 -2.62
N GLY A 77 -14.90 -4.80 -2.79
CA GLY A 77 -14.05 -4.35 -1.69
C GLY A 77 -13.29 -5.48 -1.00
N VAL A 78 -12.21 -5.11 -0.32
CA VAL A 78 -11.47 -6.02 0.58
C VAL A 78 -11.52 -5.41 1.98
N THR A 79 -12.04 -6.18 2.92
CA THR A 79 -12.22 -5.70 4.29
C THR A 79 -10.96 -5.91 5.12
N PHE A 80 -10.52 -4.85 5.77
CA PHE A 80 -9.45 -4.86 6.77
C PHE A 80 -10.11 -4.56 8.12
N GLY A 81 -10.38 -5.58 8.90
CA GLY A 81 -11.23 -5.47 10.09
C GLY A 81 -10.60 -4.72 11.27
N THR A 82 -9.28 -4.59 11.29
CA THR A 82 -8.56 -3.90 12.37
C THR A 82 -8.13 -2.50 11.97
N ALA A 83 -7.45 -2.38 10.83
CA ALA A 83 -6.95 -1.11 10.33
C ALA A 83 -6.49 -1.26 8.88
N LEU A 84 -6.30 -0.16 8.19
CA LEU A 84 -5.72 -0.11 6.86
C LEU A 84 -4.39 0.63 6.94
N THR A 85 -3.30 -0.12 6.88
CA THR A 85 -1.93 0.37 6.98
C THR A 85 -1.18 -0.04 5.73
N VAL A 86 -0.38 0.85 5.17
CA VAL A 86 0.30 0.63 3.88
C VAL A 86 1.77 1.05 3.94
N CYS A 87 2.56 0.45 3.05
CA CYS A 87 3.91 0.91 2.74
C CYS A 87 4.29 0.47 1.33
N ALA A 88 5.45 0.92 0.86
CA ALA A 88 6.03 0.47 -0.39
C ALA A 88 7.48 0.05 -0.17
N THR A 89 7.88 -1.07 -0.79
CA THR A 89 9.24 -1.59 -0.69
C THR A 89 9.75 -2.03 -2.06
N THR A 90 11.05 -2.26 -2.17
CA THR A 90 11.69 -2.76 -3.40
C THR A 90 11.72 -4.28 -3.48
N ALA A 91 11.35 -4.97 -2.42
CA ALA A 91 11.29 -6.43 -2.36
C ALA A 91 9.94 -6.90 -1.87
N GLY A 92 9.38 -7.92 -2.51
CA GLY A 92 8.02 -8.40 -2.25
C GLY A 92 7.87 -9.32 -1.05
N GLY A 93 8.96 -9.88 -0.53
CA GLY A 93 8.92 -10.76 0.64
C GLY A 93 8.69 -9.98 1.93
N THR A 94 8.27 -10.68 2.97
CA THR A 94 8.04 -10.09 4.29
C THR A 94 9.27 -9.36 4.82
N ALA A 95 10.48 -9.89 4.57
CA ALA A 95 11.73 -9.30 5.04
C ALA A 95 12.13 -8.02 4.31
N GLY A 96 11.54 -7.72 3.15
CA GLY A 96 11.84 -6.50 2.41
C GLY A 96 11.34 -5.27 3.14
N SER A 97 12.26 -4.34 3.44
CA SER A 97 11.96 -3.12 4.20
C SER A 97 12.53 -1.85 3.58
N THR A 98 13.29 -1.98 2.49
CA THR A 98 13.85 -0.82 1.78
C THR A 98 12.79 -0.19 0.89
N GLY A 99 12.54 1.09 1.06
CA GLY A 99 11.60 1.83 0.24
C GLY A 99 12.10 2.10 -1.17
N PRO A 100 11.21 2.48 -2.12
CA PRO A 100 11.60 2.88 -3.46
C PRO A 100 12.58 4.05 -3.43
N THR A 101 13.47 4.11 -4.43
CA THR A 101 14.48 5.17 -4.51
C THR A 101 13.92 6.52 -4.96
N SER A 102 12.80 6.49 -5.68
CA SER A 102 12.09 7.69 -6.12
C SER A 102 10.63 7.59 -5.74
N ASP A 103 9.84 8.62 -6.04
CA ASP A 103 8.45 8.70 -5.62
C ASP A 103 7.64 7.49 -6.11
N PHE A 104 6.94 6.86 -5.19
CA PHE A 104 5.92 5.85 -5.47
C PHE A 104 4.60 6.45 -5.00
N ALA A 105 3.79 6.89 -5.94
CA ALA A 105 2.55 7.61 -5.62
C ALA A 105 1.36 6.65 -5.59
N VAL A 106 0.49 6.83 -4.61
CA VAL A 106 -0.73 6.02 -4.48
C VAL A 106 -1.95 6.89 -4.33
N LYS A 107 -3.06 6.41 -4.87
CA LYS A 107 -4.41 6.95 -4.62
C LYS A 107 -5.29 5.76 -4.26
N LEU A 108 -5.85 5.80 -3.07
CA LEU A 108 -6.68 4.72 -2.56
C LEU A 108 -8.11 5.24 -2.38
N VAL A 109 -9.09 4.42 -2.76
CA VAL A 109 -10.50 4.68 -2.45
C VAL A 109 -10.94 3.64 -1.43
N TYR A 110 -11.40 4.10 -0.28
CA TYR A 110 -11.80 3.25 0.83
C TYR A 110 -13.00 3.82 1.57
N VAL A 111 -13.56 3.03 2.45
CA VAL A 111 -14.63 3.45 3.39
C VAL A 111 -14.26 3.11 4.81
#